data_f610e9673ada7e718f8cda01c5a8931a
#
_entry.id   f610e9673ada7e718f8cda01c5a8931a
#
_cell.length_a   1.000
_cell.length_b   1.000
_cell.length_c   1.000
_cell.angle_alpha   90.00
_cell.angle_beta   90.00
_cell.angle_gamma   90.00
#
_symmetry.space_group_name_H-M   'P 1'
#
loop_
_entity.id
_entity.type
_entity.pdbx_description
1 polymer ?
#
loop_
_entity_poly.entity_id
_entity_poly.type
_entity_poly.pdbx_seq_one_letter_code
_entity_poly.pdbx_strand_id
1 'polypeptide(L)'
;MEKLIELDMKLFTLLNGWHSDFFDPIMIFLSKVWVWVPLYLGVLIYLFFTKKWKVALLAVAAIVLAYLASEHISVFIKESVGRLRPCEDPLLANSVRMLEPHGSLYGFVSGHACNTFCFAALSSLIIRKRVYSFLIFIWAALVSYSRIYVGKHYPGDILGGALLGLLIAYLVWLIYKTILRKACS
;
A
#
# COMPACT_ATOMS: atom_id res chain seq x y z
N MET A 1 0.35 23.61 11.13
CA MET A 1 0.13 22.83 9.90
C MET A 1 1.27 23.06 8.89
N GLU A 2 1.65 24.30 8.60
CA GLU A 2 2.74 24.66 7.68
C GLU A 2 4.07 23.96 7.96
N LYS A 3 4.53 23.94 9.22
CA LYS A 3 5.77 23.24 9.62
C LYS A 3 5.79 21.74 9.29
N LEU A 4 4.62 21.05 9.36
CA LEU A 4 4.53 19.64 9.01
C LEU A 4 4.61 19.43 7.49
N ILE A 5 3.99 20.33 6.73
CA ILE A 5 4.07 20.32 5.25
C ILE A 5 5.51 20.55 4.81
N GLU A 6 6.16 21.56 5.39
CA GLU A 6 7.57 21.87 5.11
C GLU A 6 8.51 20.71 5.44
N LEU A 7 8.29 20.04 6.59
CA LEU A 7 9.06 18.84 6.96
C LEU A 7 8.84 17.71 5.97
N ASP A 8 7.59 17.47 5.55
CA ASP A 8 7.25 16.41 4.60
C ASP A 8 7.90 16.66 3.22
N MET A 9 7.90 17.92 2.77
CA MET A 9 8.61 18.33 1.54
C MET A 9 10.13 18.16 1.66
N LYS A 10 10.75 18.53 2.77
CA LYS A 10 12.19 18.33 3.02
C LYS A 10 12.55 16.85 3.05
N LEU A 11 11.76 16.02 3.73
CA LEU A 11 11.95 14.58 3.77
C LEU A 11 11.77 13.96 2.38
N PHE A 12 10.78 14.40 1.61
CA PHE A 12 10.62 13.96 0.23
C PHE A 12 11.84 14.27 -0.61
N THR A 13 12.31 15.52 -0.60
CA THR A 13 13.48 15.94 -1.40
C THR A 13 14.74 15.15 -1.03
N LEU A 14 14.94 14.89 0.27
CA LEU A 14 16.06 14.06 0.75
C LEU A 14 15.94 12.62 0.22
N LEU A 15 14.78 11.98 0.38
CA LEU A 15 14.56 10.57 0.02
C LEU A 15 14.49 10.35 -1.49
N ASN A 16 13.89 11.26 -2.25
CA ASN A 16 13.87 11.23 -3.71
C ASN A 16 15.25 11.53 -4.30
N GLY A 17 16.08 12.33 -3.59
CA GLY A 17 17.47 12.60 -3.95
C GLY A 17 18.42 11.41 -3.75
N TRP A 18 18.06 10.41 -2.94
CA TRP A 18 18.82 9.17 -2.77
C TRP A 18 18.57 8.21 -3.94
N HIS A 19 19.17 8.49 -5.07
CA HIS A 19 18.98 7.73 -6.30
C HIS A 19 20.30 7.25 -6.90
N SER A 20 20.25 6.22 -7.71
CA SER A 20 21.34 5.77 -8.57
C SER A 20 20.80 5.00 -9.76
N ASP A 21 21.54 4.99 -10.87
CA ASP A 21 21.18 4.28 -12.09
C ASP A 21 20.97 2.77 -11.86
N PHE A 22 21.65 2.21 -10.85
CA PHE A 22 21.47 0.81 -10.44
C PHE A 22 20.11 0.58 -9.77
N PHE A 23 19.65 1.49 -8.89
CA PHE A 23 18.37 1.32 -8.17
C PHE A 23 17.15 1.75 -8.98
N ASP A 24 17.30 2.58 -9.99
CA ASP A 24 16.18 3.07 -10.79
C ASP A 24 15.29 1.96 -11.37
N PRO A 25 15.83 0.97 -12.13
CA PRO A 25 15.01 -0.09 -12.68
C PRO A 25 14.36 -0.96 -11.58
N ILE A 26 15.02 -1.13 -10.43
CA ILE A 26 14.49 -1.88 -9.29
C ILE A 26 13.28 -1.15 -8.69
N MET A 27 13.39 0.15 -8.46
CA MET A 27 12.33 0.96 -7.87
C MET A 27 11.13 1.15 -8.82
N ILE A 28 11.39 1.30 -10.12
CA ILE A 28 10.34 1.28 -11.14
C ILE A 28 9.63 -0.08 -11.16
N PHE A 29 10.37 -1.19 -11.08
CA PHE A 29 9.79 -2.53 -11.00
C PHE A 29 8.92 -2.71 -9.76
N LEU A 30 9.41 -2.33 -8.57
CA LEU A 30 8.67 -2.40 -7.30
C LEU A 30 7.39 -1.57 -7.34
N SER A 31 7.39 -0.44 -8.04
CA SER A 31 6.28 0.49 -8.17
C SER A 31 5.11 -0.06 -9.03
N LYS A 32 5.35 -1.03 -9.90
CA LYS A 32 4.34 -1.56 -10.83
C LYS A 32 3.44 -2.60 -10.15
N VAL A 33 2.13 -2.33 -10.13
CA VAL A 33 1.13 -3.20 -9.47
C VAL A 33 1.10 -4.62 -10.04
N TRP A 34 1.18 -4.76 -11.37
CA TRP A 34 1.06 -6.06 -12.05
C TRP A 34 2.20 -7.03 -11.74
N VAL A 35 3.38 -6.51 -11.34
CA VAL A 35 4.54 -7.31 -10.92
C VAL A 35 4.21 -8.18 -9.70
N TRP A 36 3.28 -7.74 -8.86
CA TRP A 36 2.91 -8.39 -7.62
C TRP A 36 1.75 -9.39 -7.75
N VAL A 37 1.16 -9.51 -8.95
CA VAL A 37 0.12 -10.53 -9.22
C VAL A 37 0.58 -11.95 -8.82
N PRO A 38 1.80 -12.41 -9.14
CA PRO A 38 2.27 -13.72 -8.70
C PRO A 38 2.31 -13.88 -7.17
N LEU A 39 2.68 -12.83 -6.42
CA LEU A 39 2.67 -12.84 -4.95
C LEU A 39 1.24 -13.00 -4.43
N TYR A 40 0.29 -12.22 -4.94
CA TYR A 40 -1.11 -12.33 -4.54
C TYR A 40 -1.68 -13.73 -4.83
N LEU A 41 -1.44 -14.24 -6.04
CA LEU A 41 -1.86 -15.61 -6.42
C LEU A 41 -1.19 -16.67 -5.52
N GLY A 42 0.10 -16.54 -5.23
CA GLY A 42 0.81 -17.45 -4.33
C GLY A 42 0.18 -17.51 -2.94
N VAL A 43 -0.22 -16.35 -2.38
CA VAL A 43 -0.92 -16.29 -1.09
C VAL A 43 -2.29 -16.95 -1.17
N LEU A 44 -3.07 -16.69 -2.23
CA LEU A 44 -4.38 -17.33 -2.43
C LEU A 44 -4.25 -18.84 -2.54
N ILE A 45 -3.34 -19.32 -3.37
CA ILE A 45 -3.04 -20.77 -3.54
C ILE A 45 -2.65 -21.38 -2.19
N TYR A 46 -1.74 -20.74 -1.45
CA TYR A 46 -1.34 -21.19 -0.12
C TYR A 46 -2.52 -21.35 0.85
N LEU A 47 -3.50 -20.44 0.82
CA LEU A 47 -4.69 -20.52 1.66
C LEU A 47 -5.53 -21.76 1.31
N PHE A 48 -5.69 -22.10 0.03
CA PHE A 48 -6.42 -23.33 -0.38
C PHE A 48 -5.69 -24.61 0.02
N PHE A 49 -4.36 -24.63 0.02
CA PHE A 49 -3.60 -25.80 0.46
C PHE A 49 -3.57 -25.99 1.98
N THR A 50 -3.71 -24.89 2.76
CA THR A 50 -3.51 -24.94 4.22
C THR A 50 -4.79 -24.81 5.04
N LYS A 51 -5.91 -24.43 4.42
CA LYS A 51 -7.22 -24.26 5.06
C LYS A 51 -8.26 -25.16 4.42
N LYS A 52 -9.32 -25.51 5.18
CA LYS A 52 -10.52 -26.13 4.58
C LYS A 52 -11.10 -25.20 3.50
N TRP A 53 -11.57 -25.74 2.39
CA TRP A 53 -11.97 -24.95 1.21
C TRP A 53 -12.96 -23.80 1.51
N LYS A 54 -13.94 -24.01 2.42
CA LYS A 54 -14.89 -22.96 2.85
C LYS A 54 -14.19 -21.80 3.58
N VAL A 55 -13.20 -22.13 4.42
CA VAL A 55 -12.39 -21.13 5.15
C VAL A 55 -11.47 -20.37 4.18
N ALA A 56 -10.90 -21.07 3.20
CA ALA A 56 -10.09 -20.45 2.15
C ALA A 56 -10.92 -19.47 1.30
N LEU A 57 -12.12 -19.88 0.87
CA LEU A 57 -13.04 -19.00 0.13
C LEU A 57 -13.43 -17.77 0.94
N LEU A 58 -13.73 -17.92 2.22
CA LEU A 58 -14.04 -16.79 3.11
C LEU A 58 -12.82 -15.85 3.26
N ALA A 59 -11.61 -16.40 3.35
CA ALA A 59 -10.39 -15.61 3.42
C ALA A 59 -10.14 -14.83 2.12
N VAL A 60 -10.36 -15.47 0.96
CA VAL A 60 -10.27 -14.81 -0.36
C VAL A 60 -11.30 -13.68 -0.46
N ALA A 61 -12.56 -13.94 -0.08
CA ALA A 61 -13.61 -12.92 -0.08
C ALA A 61 -13.25 -11.73 0.82
N ALA A 62 -12.67 -12.00 2.00
CA ALA A 62 -12.20 -10.94 2.91
C ALA A 62 -11.05 -10.12 2.28
N ILE A 63 -10.08 -10.76 1.60
CA ILE A 63 -8.98 -10.07 0.92
C ILE A 63 -9.51 -9.19 -0.22
N VAL A 64 -10.44 -9.71 -1.04
CA VAL A 64 -11.07 -8.93 -2.11
C VAL A 64 -11.86 -7.75 -1.56
N LEU A 65 -12.66 -7.95 -0.52
CA LEU A 65 -13.40 -6.88 0.14
C LEU A 65 -12.47 -5.79 0.67
N ALA A 66 -11.37 -6.19 1.33
CA ALA A 66 -10.39 -5.27 1.88
C ALA A 66 -9.69 -4.45 0.77
N TYR A 67 -9.34 -5.09 -0.35
CA TYR A 67 -8.77 -4.41 -1.51
C TYR A 67 -9.75 -3.38 -2.10
N LEU A 68 -10.99 -3.77 -2.35
CA LEU A 68 -12.01 -2.85 -2.89
C LEU A 68 -12.24 -1.67 -1.95
N ALA A 69 -12.37 -1.93 -0.64
CA ALA A 69 -12.51 -0.88 0.36
C ALA A 69 -11.31 0.07 0.38
N SER A 70 -10.07 -0.46 0.38
CA SER A 70 -8.86 0.36 0.40
C SER A 70 -8.72 1.21 -0.86
N GLU A 71 -9.04 0.66 -2.03
CA GLU A 71 -8.98 1.40 -3.30
C GLU A 71 -10.00 2.55 -3.31
N HIS A 72 -11.29 2.25 -3.08
CA HIS A 72 -12.34 3.27 -3.12
C HIS A 72 -12.18 4.34 -2.05
N ILE A 73 -11.85 3.96 -0.80
CA ILE A 73 -11.68 4.93 0.28
C ILE A 73 -10.45 5.81 0.02
N SER A 74 -9.33 5.24 -0.46
CA SER A 74 -8.14 6.03 -0.76
C SER A 74 -8.36 7.03 -1.90
N VAL A 75 -9.14 6.66 -2.95
CA VAL A 75 -9.53 7.57 -4.03
C VAL A 75 -10.43 8.69 -3.50
N PHE A 76 -11.44 8.36 -2.73
CA PHE A 76 -12.35 9.34 -2.11
C PHE A 76 -11.59 10.37 -1.25
N ILE A 77 -10.64 9.89 -0.41
CA ILE A 77 -9.82 10.79 0.40
C ILE A 77 -8.94 11.69 -0.47
N LYS A 78 -8.33 11.15 -1.55
CA LYS A 78 -7.52 11.94 -2.49
C LYS A 78 -8.28 13.12 -3.07
N GLU A 79 -9.48 12.86 -3.57
CA GLU A 79 -10.34 13.88 -4.18
C GLU A 79 -10.81 14.90 -3.14
N SER A 80 -11.13 14.45 -1.92
CA SER A 80 -11.58 15.32 -0.84
C SER A 80 -10.49 16.22 -0.29
N VAL A 81 -9.25 15.72 -0.17
CA VAL A 81 -8.12 16.49 0.39
C VAL A 81 -7.48 17.40 -0.65
N GLY A 82 -7.42 16.96 -1.91
CA GLY A 82 -6.89 17.77 -3.03
C GLY A 82 -5.39 18.12 -2.91
N ARG A 83 -4.61 17.35 -2.13
CA ARG A 83 -3.17 17.59 -2.01
C ARG A 83 -2.46 17.20 -3.31
N LEU A 84 -1.73 18.13 -3.92
CA LEU A 84 -0.92 17.86 -5.10
C LEU A 84 0.17 16.81 -4.81
N ARG A 85 0.52 16.04 -5.83
CA ARG A 85 1.70 15.16 -5.78
C ARG A 85 2.98 15.97 -5.87
N PRO A 86 4.14 15.43 -5.40
CA PRO A 86 5.42 16.11 -5.56
C PRO A 86 5.73 16.52 -7.01
N CYS A 87 5.41 15.66 -7.97
CA CYS A 87 5.64 15.91 -9.40
C CYS A 87 4.66 16.91 -10.04
N GLU A 88 3.60 17.28 -9.33
CA GLU A 88 2.60 18.27 -9.75
C GLU A 88 2.67 19.57 -8.91
N ASP A 89 3.53 19.60 -7.89
CA ASP A 89 3.68 20.74 -6.98
C ASP A 89 4.61 21.78 -7.62
N PRO A 90 4.13 23.01 -7.92
CA PRO A 90 4.96 24.06 -8.50
C PRO A 90 6.20 24.41 -7.66
N LEU A 91 6.13 24.24 -6.33
CA LEU A 91 7.25 24.52 -5.43
C LEU A 91 8.40 23.53 -5.60
N LEU A 92 8.14 22.34 -6.16
CA LEU A 92 9.11 21.27 -6.34
C LEU A 92 9.43 21.00 -7.82
N ALA A 93 8.83 21.71 -8.78
CA ALA A 93 8.89 21.42 -10.21
C ALA A 93 10.33 21.21 -10.76
N ASN A 94 11.33 21.91 -10.19
CA ASN A 94 12.73 21.81 -10.62
C ASN A 94 13.59 20.86 -9.76
N SER A 95 13.03 20.25 -8.72
CA SER A 95 13.76 19.43 -7.75
C SER A 95 13.31 17.98 -7.68
N VAL A 96 12.15 17.65 -8.26
CA VAL A 96 11.62 16.28 -8.27
C VAL A 96 12.27 15.46 -9.37
N ARG A 97 12.89 14.35 -8.98
CA ARG A 97 13.28 13.32 -9.93
C ARG A 97 12.11 12.39 -10.18
N MET A 98 11.48 12.53 -11.32
CA MET A 98 10.33 11.71 -11.72
C MET A 98 10.76 10.62 -12.71
N LEU A 99 10.53 9.35 -12.35
CA LEU A 99 10.89 8.17 -13.16
C LEU A 99 9.70 7.49 -13.83
N GLU A 100 8.48 7.91 -13.52
CA GLU A 100 7.24 7.40 -14.13
C GLU A 100 6.43 8.54 -14.73
N PRO A 101 5.62 8.28 -15.78
CA PRO A 101 4.76 9.30 -16.38
C PRO A 101 3.81 9.95 -15.38
N HIS A 102 3.36 11.17 -15.66
CA HIS A 102 2.32 11.83 -14.88
C HIS A 102 1.09 10.93 -14.74
N GLY A 103 0.41 11.02 -13.61
CA GLY A 103 -0.79 10.26 -13.30
C GLY A 103 -1.90 11.16 -12.77
N SER A 104 -2.65 10.71 -11.76
CA SER A 104 -3.64 11.56 -11.10
C SER A 104 -2.95 12.73 -10.38
N LEU A 105 -3.61 13.89 -10.37
CA LEU A 105 -3.11 15.14 -9.81
C LEU A 105 -2.85 15.06 -8.29
N TYR A 106 -3.73 14.38 -7.55
CA TYR A 106 -3.71 14.35 -6.09
C TYR A 106 -2.98 13.13 -5.52
N GLY A 107 -2.29 13.33 -4.38
CA GLY A 107 -1.38 12.36 -3.75
C GLY A 107 -1.91 11.73 -2.46
N PHE A 108 -2.52 12.51 -1.57
CA PHE A 108 -2.90 12.06 -0.22
C PHE A 108 -4.28 11.37 -0.20
N VAL A 109 -4.35 10.15 0.26
CA VAL A 109 -3.34 9.20 0.74
C VAL A 109 -2.80 8.37 -0.41
N SER A 110 -1.62 7.74 -0.24
CA SER A 110 -1.07 6.83 -1.23
C SER A 110 -1.89 5.53 -1.33
N GLY A 111 -2.51 5.27 -2.50
CA GLY A 111 -3.25 4.04 -2.75
C GLY A 111 -2.35 2.79 -2.73
N HIS A 112 -1.10 2.88 -3.25
CA HIS A 112 -0.13 1.78 -3.16
C HIS A 112 0.16 1.40 -1.71
N ALA A 113 0.45 2.37 -0.85
CA ALA A 113 0.69 2.11 0.56
C ALA A 113 -0.56 1.54 1.25
N CYS A 114 -1.75 2.09 0.98
CA CYS A 114 -3.01 1.60 1.53
C CYS A 114 -3.23 0.13 1.15
N ASN A 115 -3.16 -0.21 -0.13
CA ASN A 115 -3.42 -1.56 -0.63
C ASN A 115 -2.38 -2.56 -0.15
N THR A 116 -1.08 -2.23 -0.17
CA THR A 116 -0.02 -3.16 0.24
C THR A 116 -0.02 -3.41 1.73
N PHE A 117 -0.18 -2.39 2.57
CA PHE A 117 -0.28 -2.55 4.02
C PHE A 117 -1.59 -3.23 4.44
N CYS A 118 -2.69 -2.97 3.73
CA CYS A 118 -3.96 -3.67 3.95
C CYS A 118 -3.81 -5.17 3.67
N PHE A 119 -3.24 -5.53 2.51
CA PHE A 119 -2.97 -6.92 2.16
C PHE A 119 -2.02 -7.60 3.13
N ALA A 120 -0.90 -6.93 3.49
CA ALA A 120 0.09 -7.45 4.41
C ALA A 120 -0.52 -7.74 5.78
N ALA A 121 -1.30 -6.81 6.33
CA ALA A 121 -1.92 -6.97 7.65
C ALA A 121 -2.98 -8.06 7.64
N LEU A 122 -3.92 -8.03 6.69
CA LEU A 122 -5.01 -9.00 6.65
C LEU A 122 -4.50 -10.42 6.41
N SER A 123 -3.60 -10.62 5.43
CA SER A 123 -3.02 -11.93 5.17
C SER A 123 -2.18 -12.45 6.34
N SER A 124 -1.44 -11.58 7.04
CA SER A 124 -0.72 -11.93 8.27
C SER A 124 -1.64 -12.40 9.40
N LEU A 125 -2.76 -11.72 9.61
CA LEU A 125 -3.78 -12.08 10.61
C LEU A 125 -4.47 -13.42 10.30
N ILE A 126 -4.59 -13.78 9.02
CA ILE A 126 -5.19 -15.04 8.56
C ILE A 126 -4.18 -16.20 8.61
N ILE A 127 -2.94 -15.97 8.13
CA ILE A 127 -1.90 -17.00 7.99
C ILE A 127 -1.23 -17.30 9.34
N ARG A 128 -0.99 -16.28 10.16
CA ARG A 128 -0.42 -16.38 11.53
C ARG A 128 0.96 -17.03 11.58
N LYS A 129 1.82 -16.78 10.59
CA LYS A 129 3.23 -17.19 10.59
C LYS A 129 4.13 -15.99 10.72
N ARG A 130 4.98 -15.92 11.77
CA ARG A 130 5.84 -14.77 12.07
C ARG A 130 6.75 -14.38 10.90
N VAL A 131 7.42 -15.37 10.30
CA VAL A 131 8.34 -15.14 9.17
C VAL A 131 7.60 -14.56 7.97
N TYR A 132 6.42 -15.11 7.63
CA TYR A 132 5.56 -14.56 6.58
C TYR A 132 5.18 -13.10 6.87
N SER A 133 4.71 -12.83 8.10
CA SER A 133 4.31 -11.47 8.48
C SER A 133 5.48 -10.49 8.36
N PHE A 134 6.66 -10.86 8.81
CA PHE A 134 7.86 -10.04 8.70
C PHE A 134 8.17 -9.72 7.23
N LEU A 135 8.24 -10.74 6.37
CA LEU A 135 8.58 -10.58 4.95
C LEU A 135 7.54 -9.77 4.18
N ILE A 136 6.24 -9.99 4.43
CA ILE A 136 5.18 -9.28 3.71
C ILE A 136 5.09 -7.80 4.11
N PHE A 137 5.42 -7.44 5.36
CA PHE A 137 5.51 -6.04 5.77
C PHE A 137 6.76 -5.34 5.21
N ILE A 138 7.91 -6.03 5.10
CA ILE A 138 9.09 -5.50 4.39
C ILE A 138 8.71 -5.22 2.92
N TRP A 139 8.06 -6.16 2.26
CA TRP A 139 7.58 -5.96 0.89
C TRP A 139 6.66 -4.73 0.79
N ALA A 140 5.67 -4.59 1.67
CA ALA A 140 4.76 -3.44 1.66
C ALA A 140 5.51 -2.11 1.87
N ALA A 141 6.53 -2.09 2.75
CA ALA A 141 7.38 -0.93 2.97
C ALA A 141 8.23 -0.58 1.74
N LEU A 142 8.83 -1.58 1.07
CA LEU A 142 9.63 -1.37 -0.14
C LEU A 142 8.78 -0.86 -1.30
N VAL A 143 7.59 -1.43 -1.55
CA VAL A 143 6.65 -0.94 -2.55
C VAL A 143 6.22 0.49 -2.24
N SER A 144 5.96 0.80 -0.98
CA SER A 144 5.58 2.15 -0.56
C SER A 144 6.73 3.14 -0.72
N TYR A 145 7.96 2.77 -0.34
CA TYR A 145 9.15 3.60 -0.54
C TYR A 145 9.42 3.87 -2.03
N SER A 146 9.20 2.88 -2.90
CA SER A 146 9.37 3.07 -4.34
C SER A 146 8.54 4.24 -4.87
N ARG A 147 7.38 4.55 -4.26
CA ARG A 147 6.52 5.69 -4.66
C ARG A 147 7.12 7.06 -4.33
N ILE A 148 7.94 7.15 -3.26
CA ILE A 148 8.73 8.34 -2.95
C ILE A 148 9.88 8.45 -3.95
N TYR A 149 10.58 7.33 -4.18
CA TYR A 149 11.73 7.25 -5.07
C TYR A 149 11.39 7.67 -6.51
N VAL A 150 10.27 7.21 -7.06
CA VAL A 150 9.82 7.56 -8.41
C VAL A 150 9.13 8.92 -8.51
N GLY A 151 9.07 9.71 -7.43
CA GLY A 151 8.57 11.09 -7.42
C GLY A 151 7.05 11.25 -7.29
N LYS A 152 6.30 10.21 -6.88
CA LYS A 152 4.82 10.20 -6.92
C LYS A 152 4.13 10.58 -5.63
N HIS A 153 4.75 10.38 -4.48
CA HIS A 153 4.13 10.58 -3.18
C HIS A 153 5.08 11.17 -2.17
N TYR A 154 4.56 12.04 -1.30
CA TYR A 154 5.26 12.48 -0.11
C TYR A 154 5.31 11.35 0.95
N PRO A 155 6.30 11.38 1.88
CA PRO A 155 6.32 10.48 3.03
C PRO A 155 5.01 10.48 3.84
N GLY A 156 4.39 11.65 4.03
CA GLY A 156 3.10 11.78 4.71
C GLY A 156 1.96 11.06 3.99
N ASP A 157 1.96 11.03 2.65
CA ASP A 157 0.97 10.29 1.86
C ASP A 157 1.11 8.77 2.09
N ILE A 158 2.37 8.30 2.22
CA ILE A 158 2.68 6.89 2.49
C ILE A 158 2.23 6.50 3.90
N LEU A 159 2.56 7.32 4.90
CA LEU A 159 2.15 7.06 6.29
C LEU A 159 0.62 7.05 6.43
N GLY A 160 -0.06 8.04 5.85
CA GLY A 160 -1.52 8.09 5.84
C GLY A 160 -2.14 6.87 5.14
N GLY A 161 -1.60 6.48 3.99
CA GLY A 161 -2.04 5.28 3.27
C GLY A 161 -1.81 4.00 4.07
N ALA A 162 -0.64 3.83 4.67
CA ALA A 162 -0.32 2.66 5.50
C ALA A 162 -1.28 2.54 6.71
N LEU A 163 -1.51 3.63 7.43
CA LEU A 163 -2.43 3.65 8.57
C LEU A 163 -3.86 3.31 8.15
N LEU A 164 -4.34 3.88 7.04
CA LEU A 164 -5.65 3.56 6.48
C LEU A 164 -5.74 2.08 6.11
N GLY A 165 -4.74 1.53 5.43
CA GLY A 165 -4.68 0.13 5.04
C GLY A 165 -4.70 -0.81 6.24
N LEU A 166 -3.94 -0.51 7.30
CA LEU A 166 -3.96 -1.27 8.55
C LEU A 166 -5.33 -1.24 9.24
N LEU A 167 -5.99 -0.09 9.26
CA LEU A 167 -7.34 0.06 9.84
C LEU A 167 -8.36 -0.77 9.08
N ILE A 168 -8.38 -0.68 7.74
CA ILE A 168 -9.28 -1.45 6.89
C ILE A 168 -9.05 -2.96 7.08
N ALA A 169 -7.79 -3.39 7.07
CA ALA A 169 -7.44 -4.79 7.31
C ALA A 169 -7.97 -5.30 8.66
N TYR A 170 -7.83 -4.50 9.71
CA TYR A 170 -8.31 -4.85 11.05
C TYR A 170 -9.83 -4.97 11.09
N LEU A 171 -10.56 -4.02 10.50
CA LEU A 171 -12.03 -4.05 10.47
C LEU A 171 -12.53 -5.27 9.67
N VAL A 172 -11.96 -5.53 8.50
CA VAL A 172 -12.31 -6.70 7.68
C VAL A 172 -11.96 -8.01 8.40
N TRP A 173 -10.83 -8.06 9.11
CA TRP A 173 -10.48 -9.22 9.92
C TRP A 173 -11.46 -9.49 11.06
N LEU A 174 -12.02 -8.47 11.69
CA LEU A 174 -13.07 -8.64 12.71
C LEU A 174 -14.34 -9.28 12.11
N ILE A 175 -14.75 -8.83 10.91
CA ILE A 175 -15.88 -9.41 10.17
C ILE A 175 -15.56 -10.88 9.80
N TYR A 176 -14.42 -11.13 9.20
CA TYR A 176 -13.95 -12.48 8.86
C TYR A 176 -13.98 -13.41 10.07
N LYS A 177 -13.41 -12.99 11.20
CA LYS A 177 -13.37 -13.78 12.45
C LYS A 177 -14.77 -14.08 13.01
N THR A 178 -15.69 -13.12 12.92
CA THR A 178 -17.07 -13.28 13.37
C THR A 178 -17.83 -14.30 12.54
N ILE A 179 -17.71 -14.22 11.21
CA ILE A 179 -18.34 -15.18 10.28
C ILE A 179 -17.75 -16.59 10.49
N LEU A 180 -16.41 -16.68 10.62
CA LEU A 180 -15.74 -17.96 10.83
C LEU A 180 -16.19 -18.65 12.11
N ARG A 181 -16.39 -17.92 13.20
CA ARG A 181 -16.90 -18.47 14.47
C ARG A 181 -18.30 -19.05 14.30
N LYS A 182 -19.20 -18.33 13.64
CA LYS A 182 -20.59 -18.78 13.39
C LYS A 182 -20.65 -19.99 12.45
N ALA A 183 -19.71 -20.12 11.53
CA ALA A 183 -19.68 -21.25 10.58
C ALA A 183 -19.06 -22.53 11.18
N CYS A 184 -18.38 -22.43 12.34
CA CYS A 184 -17.75 -23.54 13.05
C CYS A 184 -18.48 -23.93 14.35
N SER A 185 -19.52 -23.19 14.78
CA SER A 185 -20.46 -23.55 15.84
C SER A 185 -21.62 -24.32 15.25
#